data_860c344234f51e9078267d958124a1ab
#
_entry.id   860c344234f51e9078267d958124a1ab
#
_cell.length_a   1.000
_cell.length_b   1.000
_cell.length_c   1.000
_cell.angle_alpha   90.00
_cell.angle_beta   90.00
_cell.angle_gamma   90.00
#
_symmetry.space_group_name_H-M   'P 1'
#
loop_
_entity.id
_entity.type
_entity.pdbx_description
1 polymer ?
#
loop_
_entity_poly.entity_id
_entity_poly.type
_entity_poly.pdbx_seq_one_letter_code
_entity_poly.pdbx_strand_id
1 'polypeptide(L)'
;MRPAPRKLRDVVLLAGALALLAASPARAQTAVTRDNIIAKLDRFETAPELDVAALKLQVAERAKSRGKNEPPPQKRPPIAPDLNKLPVFNFDIQFDVDTPIVQPASYQTLGQIADAMVHSSLLPYGFLIVGHTESTGRRENNVILSQRRADAIRDIMVNTFKIATKRLQTVGLGEEQLLDSVRINSPVNNQVQIMTVAKMADQEPPAAAAKGPPAKKKPAKKR
;
A
#
# COMPACT_ATOMS: atom_id res chain seq x y z
N MET A 1 84.94 11.96 -39.98
CA MET A 1 84.57 11.70 -38.56
C MET A 1 83.07 11.90 -38.43
N ARG A 2 82.32 10.79 -38.24
CA ARG A 2 80.91 10.81 -38.01
C ARG A 2 80.66 10.41 -36.55
N PRO A 3 79.90 11.14 -35.75
CA PRO A 3 79.54 10.68 -34.40
C PRO A 3 78.33 9.72 -34.47
N ALA A 4 78.34 8.70 -33.63
CA ALA A 4 77.37 7.65 -33.52
C ALA A 4 76.09 8.10 -32.81
N PRO A 5 74.92 7.48 -33.11
CA PRO A 5 73.62 7.86 -32.49
C PRO A 5 73.50 7.31 -31.07
N ARG A 6 73.05 8.16 -30.18
CA ARG A 6 72.64 7.81 -28.82
C ARG A 6 71.34 7.05 -28.83
N LYS A 7 71.30 5.89 -28.21
CA LYS A 7 70.10 5.06 -27.97
C LYS A 7 69.18 5.78 -26.98
N LEU A 8 67.99 6.12 -27.43
CA LEU A 8 66.89 6.58 -26.59
C LEU A 8 66.30 5.38 -25.83
N ARG A 9 66.36 5.43 -24.52
CA ARG A 9 65.73 4.41 -23.65
C ARG A 9 64.25 4.72 -23.53
N ASP A 10 63.42 3.82 -24.05
CA ASP A 10 61.99 3.88 -23.93
C ASP A 10 61.56 3.71 -22.45
N VAL A 11 61.06 4.78 -21.87
CA VAL A 11 60.39 4.75 -20.57
C VAL A 11 58.94 4.49 -20.86
N VAL A 12 58.51 3.24 -20.70
CA VAL A 12 57.10 2.83 -20.72
C VAL A 12 56.46 3.30 -19.41
N LEU A 13 55.74 4.41 -19.46
CA LEU A 13 54.86 4.86 -18.38
C LEU A 13 53.57 4.01 -18.41
N LEU A 14 53.49 3.06 -17.50
CA LEU A 14 52.28 2.27 -17.23
C LEU A 14 51.29 3.18 -16.47
N ALA A 15 50.39 3.84 -17.21
CA ALA A 15 49.29 4.56 -16.61
C ALA A 15 48.22 3.55 -16.08
N GLY A 16 48.34 3.22 -14.80
CA GLY A 16 47.31 2.45 -14.09
C GLY A 16 46.02 3.27 -14.00
N ALA A 17 45.03 2.97 -14.82
CA ALA A 17 43.68 3.48 -14.69
C ALA A 17 43.01 2.84 -13.46
N LEU A 18 43.05 3.54 -12.33
CA LEU A 18 42.29 3.20 -11.15
C LEU A 18 40.80 3.54 -11.43
N ALA A 19 40.03 2.56 -11.91
CA ALA A 19 38.59 2.69 -12.04
C ALA A 19 37.98 2.75 -10.63
N LEU A 20 37.69 3.97 -10.16
CA LEU A 20 36.78 4.15 -9.03
C LEU A 20 35.41 3.65 -9.46
N LEU A 21 35.05 2.43 -9.05
CA LEU A 21 33.66 1.99 -9.01
C LEU A 21 32.95 2.91 -7.99
N ALA A 22 32.29 3.96 -8.51
CA ALA A 22 31.29 4.70 -7.75
C ALA A 22 30.15 3.72 -7.45
N ALA A 23 30.23 3.08 -6.29
CA ALA A 23 29.09 2.37 -5.72
C ALA A 23 28.01 3.45 -5.48
N SER A 24 27.04 3.54 -6.41
CA SER A 24 25.82 4.27 -6.16
C SER A 24 25.27 3.77 -4.82
N PRO A 25 24.93 4.65 -3.85
CA PRO A 25 24.24 4.22 -2.67
C PRO A 25 22.91 3.63 -3.15
N ALA A 26 22.84 2.29 -3.18
CA ALA A 26 21.57 1.62 -3.29
C ALA A 26 20.72 2.22 -2.17
N ARG A 27 19.70 3.02 -2.55
CA ARG A 27 18.65 3.41 -1.60
C ARG A 27 18.19 2.09 -1.02
N ALA A 28 18.51 1.87 0.24
CA ALA A 28 17.96 0.78 1.01
C ALA A 28 16.45 1.04 1.02
N GLN A 29 15.74 0.47 0.04
CA GLN A 29 14.31 0.30 0.12
C GLN A 29 14.12 -0.49 1.39
N THR A 30 13.54 0.13 2.40
CA THR A 30 13.22 -0.56 3.64
C THR A 30 12.40 -1.77 3.23
N ALA A 31 13.01 -2.95 3.32
CA ALA A 31 12.36 -4.17 2.84
C ALA A 31 10.99 -4.25 3.50
N VAL A 32 9.96 -4.43 2.70
CA VAL A 32 8.61 -4.64 3.19
C VAL A 32 8.63 -5.98 3.91
N THR A 33 8.71 -5.94 5.24
CA THR A 33 8.68 -7.14 6.09
C THR A 33 7.45 -7.09 6.98
N ARG A 34 6.93 -8.25 7.35
CA ARG A 34 5.82 -8.37 8.29
C ARG A 34 6.02 -7.51 9.54
N ASP A 35 7.19 -7.57 10.14
CA ASP A 35 7.48 -6.88 11.40
C ASP A 35 7.49 -5.36 11.24
N ASN A 36 7.98 -4.85 10.09
CA ASN A 36 7.90 -3.43 9.77
C ASN A 36 6.46 -2.96 9.57
N ILE A 37 5.62 -3.78 8.96
CA ILE A 37 4.19 -3.50 8.78
C ILE A 37 3.50 -3.44 10.15
N ILE A 38 3.73 -4.45 11.01
CA ILE A 38 3.17 -4.49 12.36
C ILE A 38 3.60 -3.25 13.14
N ALA A 39 4.89 -2.94 13.19
CA ALA A 39 5.42 -1.79 13.95
C ALA A 39 4.84 -0.44 13.50
N LYS A 40 4.39 -0.32 12.26
CA LYS A 40 3.74 0.89 11.73
C LYS A 40 2.25 0.93 12.01
N LEU A 41 1.55 -0.19 11.91
CA LEU A 41 0.09 -0.26 12.01
C LEU A 41 -0.40 -0.48 13.45
N ASP A 42 0.45 -0.98 14.35
CA ASP A 42 0.12 -1.25 15.76
C ASP A 42 0.11 0.02 16.66
N ARG A 43 0.45 1.18 16.10
CA ARG A 43 0.52 2.46 16.84
C ARG A 43 -0.84 3.16 16.95
N PHE A 44 -1.88 2.39 17.15
CA PHE A 44 -3.24 2.91 17.19
C PHE A 44 -3.58 3.40 18.61
N GLU A 45 -3.65 4.72 18.80
CA GLU A 45 -4.03 5.33 20.08
C GLU A 45 -5.53 5.61 20.13
N THR A 46 -6.04 6.39 19.19
CA THR A 46 -7.46 6.75 19.12
C THR A 46 -7.85 7.01 17.66
N ALA A 47 -8.89 6.32 17.17
CA ALA A 47 -9.41 6.61 15.83
C ALA A 47 -10.23 7.89 15.86
N PRO A 48 -10.05 8.79 14.88
CA PRO A 48 -11.09 9.71 14.54
C PRO A 48 -12.32 8.93 14.08
N GLU A 49 -13.51 9.45 14.37
CA GLU A 49 -14.75 8.88 13.81
C GLU A 49 -14.73 9.12 12.28
N LEU A 50 -14.46 8.05 11.53
CA LEU A 50 -14.33 8.11 10.08
C LEU A 50 -15.52 7.43 9.41
N ASP A 51 -16.41 8.23 8.84
CA ASP A 51 -17.45 7.71 7.94
C ASP A 51 -16.87 7.55 6.52
N VAL A 52 -16.42 6.32 6.21
CA VAL A 52 -15.85 6.00 4.90
C VAL A 52 -16.89 6.13 3.77
N ALA A 53 -18.18 5.89 4.06
CA ALA A 53 -19.23 6.04 3.05
C ALA A 53 -19.44 7.51 2.69
N ALA A 54 -19.54 8.38 3.70
CA ALA A 54 -19.60 9.82 3.49
C ALA A 54 -18.36 10.36 2.77
N LEU A 55 -17.15 9.88 3.14
CA LEU A 55 -15.91 10.26 2.47
C LEU A 55 -15.92 9.89 0.98
N LYS A 56 -16.38 8.71 0.60
CA LYS A 56 -16.52 8.31 -0.82
C LYS A 56 -17.42 9.26 -1.59
N LEU A 57 -18.54 9.64 -1.01
CA LEU A 57 -19.46 10.61 -1.64
C LEU A 57 -18.81 11.97 -1.81
N GLN A 58 -18.15 12.49 -0.77
CA GLN A 58 -17.43 13.77 -0.83
C GLN A 58 -16.36 13.79 -1.92
N VAL A 59 -15.58 12.71 -2.02
CA VAL A 59 -14.55 12.58 -3.07
C VAL A 59 -15.17 12.59 -4.45
N ALA A 60 -16.24 11.83 -4.67
CA ALA A 60 -16.92 11.76 -5.96
C ALA A 60 -17.52 13.11 -6.36
N GLU A 61 -18.17 13.81 -5.43
CA GLU A 61 -18.74 15.14 -5.67
C GLU A 61 -17.64 16.17 -5.96
N ARG A 62 -16.58 16.17 -5.17
CA ARG A 62 -15.45 17.09 -5.39
C ARG A 62 -14.77 16.84 -6.74
N ALA A 63 -14.65 15.61 -7.19
CA ALA A 63 -14.06 15.28 -8.48
C ALA A 63 -14.91 15.77 -9.67
N LYS A 64 -16.24 15.80 -9.52
CA LYS A 64 -17.19 16.32 -10.53
C LYS A 64 -17.24 17.84 -10.56
N SER A 65 -17.06 18.50 -9.41
CA SER A 65 -17.16 19.95 -9.30
C SER A 65 -15.94 20.63 -9.92
N ARG A 66 -16.13 21.27 -11.08
CA ARG A 66 -15.13 22.17 -11.69
C ARG A 66 -15.55 23.61 -11.43
N GLY A 67 -15.15 24.14 -10.28
CA GLY A 67 -15.32 25.56 -10.01
C GLY A 67 -14.42 26.41 -10.91
N LYS A 68 -14.94 27.50 -11.49
CA LYS A 68 -14.14 28.45 -12.30
C LYS A 68 -12.91 28.99 -11.55
N ASN A 69 -12.94 28.98 -10.22
CA ASN A 69 -11.88 29.50 -9.34
C ASN A 69 -11.24 28.39 -8.49
N GLU A 70 -11.31 27.13 -8.91
CA GLU A 70 -10.71 26.05 -8.15
C GLU A 70 -9.18 26.14 -8.15
N PRO A 71 -8.52 26.03 -6.99
CA PRO A 71 -7.07 26.08 -6.93
C PRO A 71 -6.47 24.86 -7.66
N PRO A 72 -5.27 25.02 -8.23
CA PRO A 72 -4.57 23.92 -8.88
C PRO A 72 -4.28 22.79 -7.88
N PRO A 73 -4.06 21.55 -8.34
CA PRO A 73 -3.90 20.37 -7.46
C PRO A 73 -2.94 20.56 -6.31
N GLN A 74 -1.83 21.28 -6.54
CA GLN A 74 -0.81 21.58 -5.53
C GLN A 74 -1.32 22.40 -4.34
N LYS A 75 -2.35 23.22 -4.56
CA LYS A 75 -2.88 24.17 -3.57
C LYS A 75 -4.24 23.74 -3.02
N ARG A 76 -4.77 22.60 -3.46
CA ARG A 76 -6.04 22.08 -2.93
C ARG A 76 -5.86 21.58 -1.50
N PRO A 77 -6.75 21.95 -0.58
CA PRO A 77 -6.73 21.37 0.75
C PRO A 77 -7.01 19.85 0.68
N PRO A 78 -6.38 19.04 1.53
CA PRO A 78 -6.67 17.60 1.62
C PRO A 78 -8.16 17.37 1.84
N ILE A 79 -8.73 16.36 1.18
CA ILE A 79 -10.15 16.05 1.34
C ILE A 79 -10.44 15.33 2.66
N ALA A 80 -9.46 14.57 3.15
CA ALA A 80 -9.58 13.82 4.39
C ALA A 80 -8.32 14.03 5.26
N PRO A 81 -8.13 15.23 5.87
CA PRO A 81 -6.94 15.54 6.66
C PRO A 81 -6.76 14.62 7.87
N ASP A 82 -7.87 14.09 8.41
CA ASP A 82 -7.83 13.18 9.56
C ASP A 82 -7.17 11.84 9.25
N LEU A 83 -7.12 11.41 7.99
CA LEU A 83 -6.38 10.22 7.60
C LEU A 83 -4.88 10.33 7.92
N ASN A 84 -4.32 11.54 7.91
CA ASN A 84 -2.91 11.77 8.22
C ASN A 84 -2.55 11.50 9.69
N LYS A 85 -3.56 11.38 10.56
CA LYS A 85 -3.41 11.06 11.99
C LYS A 85 -3.40 9.55 12.26
N LEU A 86 -3.79 8.75 11.29
CA LEU A 86 -3.89 7.30 11.43
C LEU A 86 -2.53 6.61 11.23
N PRO A 87 -2.28 5.50 11.93
CA PRO A 87 -1.15 4.63 11.63
C PRO A 87 -1.24 4.17 10.17
N VAL A 88 -0.21 4.44 9.39
CA VAL A 88 -0.19 4.21 7.95
C VAL A 88 1.04 3.42 7.52
N PHE A 89 0.84 2.51 6.58
CA PHE A 89 1.89 1.88 5.81
C PHE A 89 1.64 2.10 4.32
N ASN A 90 2.66 2.60 3.61
CA ASN A 90 2.64 2.82 2.16
C ASN A 90 3.18 1.59 1.46
N PHE A 91 2.49 1.13 0.43
CA PHE A 91 2.90 -0.03 -0.35
C PHE A 91 3.13 0.34 -1.80
N ASP A 92 4.22 -0.16 -2.33
CA ASP A 92 4.47 -0.14 -3.76
C ASP A 92 3.83 -1.39 -4.40
N ILE A 93 2.56 -1.26 -4.76
CA ILE A 93 1.81 -2.28 -5.49
C ILE A 93 1.75 -1.87 -6.95
N GLN A 94 2.32 -2.70 -7.80
CA GLN A 94 2.33 -2.48 -9.24
C GLN A 94 1.01 -2.96 -9.85
N PHE A 95 0.41 -2.09 -10.65
CA PHE A 95 -0.77 -2.39 -11.46
C PHE A 95 -0.42 -2.32 -12.94
N ASP A 96 -1.19 -2.99 -13.76
CA ASP A 96 -1.14 -2.76 -15.19
C ASP A 96 -1.61 -1.33 -15.51
N VAL A 97 -1.06 -0.75 -16.57
CA VAL A 97 -1.29 0.66 -16.92
C VAL A 97 -2.79 0.95 -17.03
N ASP A 98 -3.24 1.99 -16.33
CA ASP A 98 -4.64 2.47 -16.30
C ASP A 98 -5.68 1.40 -15.92
N THR A 99 -5.26 0.34 -15.24
CA THR A 99 -6.15 -0.72 -14.77
C THR A 99 -6.07 -0.96 -13.26
N PRO A 100 -7.03 -1.69 -12.67
CA PRO A 100 -6.95 -2.19 -11.30
C PRO A 100 -6.27 -3.58 -11.22
N ILE A 101 -5.70 -4.10 -12.31
CA ILE A 101 -5.08 -5.43 -12.34
C ILE A 101 -3.73 -5.38 -11.64
N VAL A 102 -3.60 -6.12 -10.55
CA VAL A 102 -2.36 -6.22 -9.77
C VAL A 102 -1.36 -7.11 -10.49
N GLN A 103 -0.15 -6.61 -10.71
CA GLN A 103 0.91 -7.38 -11.34
C GLN A 103 1.41 -8.53 -10.44
N PRO A 104 1.82 -9.66 -11.02
CA PRO A 104 2.29 -10.83 -10.27
C PRO A 104 3.41 -10.53 -9.26
N ALA A 105 4.32 -9.61 -9.59
CA ALA A 105 5.40 -9.21 -8.69
C ALA A 105 4.93 -8.65 -7.34
N SER A 106 3.72 -8.07 -7.29
CA SER A 106 3.15 -7.47 -6.08
C SER A 106 2.51 -8.46 -5.12
N TYR A 107 2.27 -9.72 -5.55
CA TYR A 107 1.61 -10.70 -4.67
C TYR A 107 2.45 -11.10 -3.46
N GLN A 108 3.77 -11.05 -3.57
CA GLN A 108 4.65 -11.27 -2.41
C GLN A 108 4.42 -10.18 -1.35
N THR A 109 4.36 -8.93 -1.76
CA THR A 109 4.06 -7.80 -0.85
C THR A 109 2.68 -7.95 -0.21
N LEU A 110 1.65 -8.31 -0.99
CA LEU A 110 0.32 -8.56 -0.47
C LEU A 110 0.29 -9.72 0.53
N GLY A 111 1.08 -10.77 0.30
CA GLY A 111 1.25 -11.88 1.25
C GLY A 111 1.84 -11.43 2.59
N GLN A 112 2.86 -10.58 2.56
CA GLN A 112 3.46 -10.01 3.78
C GLN A 112 2.49 -9.12 4.56
N ILE A 113 1.65 -8.35 3.85
CA ILE A 113 0.59 -7.55 4.46
C ILE A 113 -0.45 -8.45 5.13
N ALA A 114 -0.89 -9.48 4.44
CA ALA A 114 -1.87 -10.43 4.98
C ALA A 114 -1.32 -11.16 6.22
N ASP A 115 -0.06 -11.60 6.18
CA ASP A 115 0.63 -12.22 7.32
C ASP A 115 0.73 -11.27 8.52
N ALA A 116 1.01 -9.99 8.28
CA ALA A 116 0.97 -8.98 9.33
C ALA A 116 -0.44 -8.80 9.91
N MET A 117 -1.48 -8.76 9.07
CA MET A 117 -2.86 -8.57 9.51
C MET A 117 -3.41 -9.71 10.37
N VAL A 118 -2.88 -10.93 10.22
CA VAL A 118 -3.27 -12.08 11.06
C VAL A 118 -2.41 -12.23 12.31
N HIS A 119 -1.37 -11.40 12.46
CA HIS A 119 -0.56 -11.39 13.67
C HIS A 119 -1.38 -10.92 14.89
N SER A 120 -1.11 -11.48 16.06
CA SER A 120 -1.86 -11.20 17.30
C SER A 120 -2.02 -9.72 17.62
N SER A 121 -0.97 -8.91 17.37
CA SER A 121 -1.00 -7.47 17.59
C SER A 121 -2.01 -6.73 16.70
N LEU A 122 -2.17 -7.18 15.44
CA LEU A 122 -3.06 -6.52 14.47
C LEU A 122 -4.42 -7.19 14.32
N LEU A 123 -4.58 -8.40 14.86
CA LEU A 123 -5.82 -9.17 14.76
C LEU A 123 -7.07 -8.42 15.25
N PRO A 124 -7.00 -7.59 16.34
CA PRO A 124 -8.16 -6.86 16.83
C PRO A 124 -8.57 -5.66 15.97
N TYR A 125 -7.80 -5.30 14.95
CA TYR A 125 -8.02 -4.04 14.23
C TYR A 125 -8.69 -4.22 12.87
N GLY A 126 -9.44 -3.17 12.49
CA GLY A 126 -9.94 -2.95 11.13
C GLY A 126 -9.03 -1.98 10.37
N PHE A 127 -9.00 -2.11 9.05
CA PHE A 127 -8.11 -1.38 8.17
C PHE A 127 -8.86 -0.67 7.05
N LEU A 128 -8.34 0.48 6.64
CA LEU A 128 -8.77 1.20 5.46
C LEU A 128 -7.67 1.12 4.39
N ILE A 129 -8.04 0.66 3.21
CA ILE A 129 -7.18 0.65 2.02
C ILE A 129 -7.50 1.90 1.23
N VAL A 130 -6.51 2.77 1.08
CA VAL A 130 -6.65 4.08 0.42
C VAL A 130 -5.90 4.05 -0.90
N GLY A 131 -6.61 4.24 -2.00
CA GLY A 131 -6.02 4.35 -3.33
C GLY A 131 -5.76 5.82 -3.69
N HIS A 132 -4.59 6.09 -4.26
CA HIS A 132 -4.19 7.39 -4.80
C HIS A 132 -3.82 7.28 -6.26
N THR A 133 -3.89 8.39 -6.98
CA THR A 133 -3.34 8.53 -8.34
C THR A 133 -2.57 9.83 -8.45
N GLU A 134 -1.65 9.86 -9.37
CA GLU A 134 -1.08 11.13 -9.85
C GLU A 134 -2.15 11.99 -10.53
N SER A 135 -1.88 13.31 -10.65
CA SER A 135 -2.82 14.25 -11.26
C SER A 135 -2.65 14.28 -12.79
N THR A 136 -3.05 13.20 -13.45
CA THR A 136 -3.03 13.06 -14.91
C THR A 136 -4.44 12.76 -15.44
N GLY A 137 -4.77 13.29 -16.61
CA GLY A 137 -6.05 13.03 -17.25
C GLY A 137 -7.26 13.65 -16.54
N ARG A 138 -8.37 12.90 -16.50
CA ARG A 138 -9.63 13.38 -15.90
C ARG A 138 -9.72 12.99 -14.43
N ARG A 139 -10.00 13.96 -13.60
CA ARG A 139 -10.11 13.87 -12.16
C ARG A 139 -11.11 12.79 -11.68
N GLU A 140 -12.28 12.72 -12.33
CA GLU A 140 -13.29 11.69 -12.05
C GLU A 140 -12.73 10.28 -12.33
N ASN A 141 -11.99 10.13 -13.43
CA ASN A 141 -11.36 8.85 -13.79
C ASN A 141 -10.31 8.44 -12.76
N ASN A 142 -9.54 9.40 -12.23
CA ASN A 142 -8.54 9.17 -11.19
C ASN A 142 -9.19 8.65 -9.90
N VAL A 143 -10.33 9.24 -9.49
CA VAL A 143 -11.09 8.74 -8.34
C VAL A 143 -11.62 7.33 -8.59
N ILE A 144 -12.20 7.07 -9.76
CA ILE A 144 -12.73 5.74 -10.11
C ILE A 144 -11.60 4.71 -10.16
N LEU A 145 -10.47 5.03 -10.79
CA LEU A 145 -9.33 4.12 -10.91
C LEU A 145 -8.74 3.79 -9.54
N SER A 146 -8.50 4.79 -8.70
CA SER A 146 -7.98 4.59 -7.36
C SER A 146 -8.91 3.77 -6.47
N GLN A 147 -10.25 3.97 -6.57
CA GLN A 147 -11.23 3.15 -5.88
C GLN A 147 -11.17 1.69 -6.34
N ARG A 148 -11.15 1.46 -7.65
CA ARG A 148 -11.05 0.09 -8.21
C ARG A 148 -9.76 -0.61 -7.80
N ARG A 149 -8.64 0.12 -7.71
CA ARG A 149 -7.35 -0.44 -7.24
C ARG A 149 -7.42 -0.83 -5.76
N ALA A 150 -7.99 0.02 -4.91
CA ALA A 150 -8.21 -0.29 -3.50
C ALA A 150 -9.14 -1.51 -3.32
N ASP A 151 -10.22 -1.58 -4.11
CA ASP A 151 -11.15 -2.72 -4.11
C ASP A 151 -10.47 -4.02 -4.57
N ALA A 152 -9.66 -3.97 -5.63
CA ALA A 152 -8.91 -5.14 -6.10
C ALA A 152 -7.97 -5.70 -5.04
N ILE A 153 -7.27 -4.83 -4.30
CA ILE A 153 -6.43 -5.27 -3.19
C ILE A 153 -7.28 -5.90 -2.09
N ARG A 154 -8.39 -5.27 -1.68
CA ARG A 154 -9.31 -5.86 -0.69
C ARG A 154 -9.77 -7.24 -1.13
N ASP A 155 -10.17 -7.40 -2.39
CA ASP A 155 -10.68 -8.65 -2.91
C ASP A 155 -9.60 -9.75 -2.92
N ILE A 156 -8.36 -9.42 -3.24
CA ILE A 156 -7.22 -10.33 -3.10
C ILE A 156 -7.01 -10.72 -1.63
N MET A 157 -7.02 -9.75 -0.71
CA MET A 157 -6.88 -10.02 0.73
C MET A 157 -7.97 -10.95 1.25
N VAL A 158 -9.23 -10.75 0.84
CA VAL A 158 -10.37 -11.57 1.27
C VAL A 158 -10.34 -12.94 0.60
N ASN A 159 -10.22 -12.99 -0.73
CA ASN A 159 -10.41 -14.22 -1.49
C ASN A 159 -9.20 -15.13 -1.46
N THR A 160 -7.97 -14.54 -1.51
CA THR A 160 -6.72 -15.30 -1.54
C THR A 160 -6.18 -15.55 -0.13
N PHE A 161 -6.06 -14.49 0.66
CA PHE A 161 -5.46 -14.56 1.99
C PHE A 161 -6.42 -14.75 3.14
N LYS A 162 -7.74 -14.84 2.86
CA LYS A 162 -8.80 -15.13 3.83
C LYS A 162 -8.92 -14.12 4.97
N ILE A 163 -8.52 -12.88 4.74
CA ILE A 163 -8.77 -11.80 5.69
C ILE A 163 -10.27 -11.51 5.75
N ALA A 164 -10.84 -11.40 6.94
CA ALA A 164 -12.28 -11.19 7.09
C ALA A 164 -12.72 -9.87 6.46
N THR A 165 -13.71 -9.90 5.57
CA THR A 165 -14.22 -8.74 4.81
C THR A 165 -14.56 -7.55 5.70
N LYS A 166 -15.16 -7.79 6.87
CA LYS A 166 -15.54 -6.76 7.84
C LYS A 166 -14.36 -5.96 8.40
N ARG A 167 -13.13 -6.50 8.31
CA ARG A 167 -11.92 -5.81 8.74
C ARG A 167 -11.36 -4.87 7.68
N LEU A 168 -11.86 -4.92 6.45
CA LEU A 168 -11.29 -4.19 5.33
C LEU A 168 -12.32 -3.24 4.71
N GLN A 169 -12.02 -1.96 4.77
CA GLN A 169 -12.73 -0.91 4.06
C GLN A 169 -11.83 -0.34 2.97
N THR A 170 -12.41 0.31 1.97
CA THR A 170 -11.66 0.88 0.84
C THR A 170 -12.13 2.29 0.56
N VAL A 171 -11.24 3.16 0.11
CA VAL A 171 -11.57 4.46 -0.47
C VAL A 171 -10.55 4.83 -1.54
N GLY A 172 -11.02 5.33 -2.67
CA GLY A 172 -10.18 5.92 -3.71
C GLY A 172 -10.22 7.43 -3.59
N LEU A 173 -9.10 8.06 -3.32
CA LEU A 173 -8.98 9.51 -3.24
C LEU A 173 -8.55 10.13 -4.57
N GLY A 174 -8.08 9.31 -5.53
CA GLY A 174 -7.55 9.84 -6.78
C GLY A 174 -6.44 10.87 -6.52
N GLU A 175 -6.55 12.03 -7.16
CA GLU A 175 -5.67 13.19 -6.98
C GLU A 175 -6.14 14.17 -5.91
N GLU A 176 -7.23 13.87 -5.16
CA GLU A 176 -7.82 14.79 -4.19
C GLU A 176 -7.00 14.95 -2.91
N GLN A 177 -6.08 14.01 -2.67
CA GLN A 177 -5.11 14.07 -1.59
C GLN A 177 -3.78 13.47 -2.07
N LEU A 178 -2.96 14.33 -2.69
CA LEU A 178 -1.65 13.93 -3.18
C LEU A 178 -0.68 13.67 -2.03
N LEU A 179 0.13 12.63 -2.15
CA LEU A 179 1.21 12.32 -1.19
C LEU A 179 2.41 13.27 -1.38
N ASP A 180 2.65 13.66 -2.63
CA ASP A 180 3.63 14.70 -3.00
C ASP A 180 2.89 15.80 -3.78
N SER A 181 2.46 16.83 -3.09
CA SER A 181 1.74 17.97 -3.69
C SER A 181 2.64 18.89 -4.52
N VAL A 182 3.95 18.77 -4.38
CA VAL A 182 4.91 19.56 -5.18
C VAL A 182 5.05 18.96 -6.58
N ARG A 183 5.20 17.64 -6.64
CA ARG A 183 5.36 16.89 -7.89
C ARG A 183 4.09 16.07 -8.16
N ILE A 184 3.05 16.74 -8.62
CA ILE A 184 1.70 16.16 -8.80
C ILE A 184 1.65 14.93 -9.72
N ASN A 185 2.57 14.84 -10.68
CA ASN A 185 2.70 13.73 -11.63
C ASN A 185 3.80 12.74 -11.20
N SER A 186 4.23 12.78 -9.94
CA SER A 186 5.21 11.83 -9.41
C SER A 186 4.57 10.46 -9.21
N PRO A 187 5.26 9.35 -9.56
CA PRO A 187 4.81 7.99 -9.27
C PRO A 187 4.52 7.75 -7.78
N VAL A 188 5.10 8.55 -6.88
CA VAL A 188 4.79 8.53 -5.43
C VAL A 188 3.30 8.76 -5.18
N ASN A 189 2.62 9.54 -6.02
CA ASN A 189 1.18 9.78 -5.91
C ASN A 189 0.32 8.62 -6.43
N ASN A 190 0.92 7.64 -7.09
CA ASN A 190 0.20 6.50 -7.66
C ASN A 190 0.37 5.25 -6.78
N GLN A 191 0.08 5.39 -5.49
CA GLN A 191 0.30 4.39 -4.46
C GLN A 191 -0.98 3.95 -3.76
N VAL A 192 -0.85 2.86 -3.02
CA VAL A 192 -1.88 2.40 -2.09
C VAL A 192 -1.32 2.46 -0.68
N GLN A 193 -2.15 2.97 0.23
CA GLN A 193 -1.87 3.02 1.66
C GLN A 193 -2.81 2.08 2.39
N ILE A 194 -2.33 1.48 3.47
CA ILE A 194 -3.18 0.77 4.43
C ILE A 194 -3.04 1.47 5.78
N MET A 195 -4.19 1.77 6.36
CA MET A 195 -4.30 2.50 7.63
C MET A 195 -5.10 1.69 8.64
N THR A 196 -4.70 1.74 9.90
CA THR A 196 -5.51 1.18 10.99
C THR A 196 -6.58 2.20 11.38
N VAL A 197 -7.87 1.83 11.32
CA VAL A 197 -8.98 2.77 11.49
C VAL A 197 -9.87 2.51 12.71
N ALA A 198 -9.87 1.28 13.23
CA ALA A 198 -10.70 0.95 14.38
C ALA A 198 -10.15 -0.29 15.10
N LYS A 199 -10.36 -0.33 16.41
CA LYS A 199 -10.30 -1.58 17.15
C LYS A 199 -11.66 -2.24 17.00
N MET A 200 -11.71 -3.40 16.39
CA MET A 200 -12.95 -4.17 16.29
C MET A 200 -13.33 -4.59 17.71
N ALA A 201 -14.52 -4.23 18.16
CA ALA A 201 -15.04 -4.72 19.43
C ALA A 201 -14.93 -6.24 19.47
N ASP A 202 -14.54 -6.80 20.61
CA ASP A 202 -14.21 -8.20 20.80
C ASP A 202 -15.22 -9.09 20.08
N GLN A 203 -14.78 -9.65 18.96
CA GLN A 203 -15.54 -10.70 18.32
C GLN A 203 -15.19 -11.95 19.09
N GLU A 204 -16.20 -12.43 19.80
CA GLU A 204 -16.22 -13.78 20.30
C GLU A 204 -15.61 -14.71 19.22
N PRO A 205 -14.52 -15.45 19.53
CA PRO A 205 -13.94 -16.34 18.55
C PRO A 205 -15.07 -17.18 17.97
N PRO A 206 -15.10 -17.47 16.64
CA PRO A 206 -16.14 -18.30 16.07
C PRO A 206 -16.19 -19.54 16.93
N ALA A 207 -17.32 -19.76 17.60
CA ALA A 207 -17.54 -20.89 18.50
C ALA A 207 -17.06 -22.10 17.73
N ALA A 208 -15.91 -22.62 18.16
CA ALA A 208 -15.28 -23.75 17.53
C ALA A 208 -16.38 -24.78 17.33
N ALA A 209 -16.47 -25.34 16.15
CA ALA A 209 -17.39 -26.37 15.75
C ALA A 209 -17.22 -27.60 16.69
N ALA A 210 -17.77 -27.49 17.88
CA ALA A 210 -17.80 -28.49 18.93
C ALA A 210 -19.24 -28.82 19.25
N LYS A 211 -19.94 -29.36 18.29
CA LYS A 211 -21.02 -30.31 18.55
C LYS A 211 -21.05 -31.31 17.40
N GLY A 212 -20.28 -32.36 17.56
CA GLY A 212 -20.47 -33.56 16.80
C GLY A 212 -21.93 -34.01 16.90
N PRO A 213 -22.47 -34.71 15.90
CA PRO A 213 -23.87 -35.12 15.90
C PRO A 213 -24.19 -35.95 17.12
N PRO A 214 -25.38 -35.79 17.75
CA PRO A 214 -25.75 -36.51 18.95
C PRO A 214 -25.71 -38.01 18.67
N ALA A 215 -25.01 -38.75 19.56
CA ALA A 215 -24.91 -40.18 19.48
C ALA A 215 -26.33 -40.81 19.51
N LYS A 216 -26.68 -41.53 18.44
CA LYS A 216 -27.94 -42.31 18.38
C LYS A 216 -28.00 -43.31 19.53
N LYS A 217 -28.90 -43.09 20.49
CA LYS A 217 -29.23 -44.06 21.53
C LYS A 217 -29.77 -45.34 20.87
N LYS A 218 -29.09 -46.47 21.08
CA LYS A 218 -29.58 -47.79 20.68
C LYS A 218 -30.85 -48.11 21.49
N PRO A 219 -31.90 -48.65 20.88
CA PRO A 219 -33.10 -49.12 21.63
C PRO A 219 -32.74 -50.27 22.52
N ALA A 220 -33.19 -50.22 23.79
CA ALA A 220 -33.05 -51.28 24.74
C ALA A 220 -33.92 -52.46 24.30
N LYS A 221 -33.33 -53.64 24.18
CA LYS A 221 -34.05 -54.92 24.00
C LYS A 221 -34.82 -55.27 25.31
N LYS A 222 -36.15 -55.26 25.28
CA LYS A 222 -36.97 -55.86 26.32
C LYS A 222 -36.88 -57.41 26.23
N ARG A 223 -36.55 -57.97 27.31
CA ARG A 223 -36.85 -59.41 27.60
C ARG A 223 -38.21 -59.50 28.24
#